data_882861f3b13c3f1352e03ee5ae6c90e5
#
_entry.id   882861f3b13c3f1352e03ee5ae6c90e5
#
_cell.length_a   1.000
_cell.length_b   1.000
_cell.length_c   1.000
_cell.angle_alpha   90.00
_cell.angle_beta   90.00
_cell.angle_gamma   90.00
#
_symmetry.space_group_name_H-M   'P 1'
#
loop_
_entity.id
_entity.type
_entity.pdbx_description
1 polymer ?
#
loop_
_entity_poly.entity_id
_entity_poly.type
_entity_poly.pdbx_seq_one_letter_code
_entity_poly.pdbx_strand_id
1 'polypeptide(L)'
;ICSQAAITLRQWFVDVIILTGGGYQMIDMKSRTACFTGHRELPTDDLPEISKHLEDALITLIEQGYRYFGAGGALGFDTLAAQVVLRLIERYPQIRLLLVLPCLNQTRGWPQEDIDTYEEIKRCADKVTYTSERYFRGCMQKRNRHLADNSSACICYLTKPTGGTAYTVSYARRCGLQVINIAE
;
A
#
# COMPACT_ATOMS: atom_id res chain seq x y z
N ILE A 1 6.36 17.71 -30.28
CA ILE A 1 5.61 16.47 -30.55
C ILE A 1 5.88 15.59 -29.34
N CYS A 2 5.03 15.73 -28.27
CA CYS A 2 5.10 14.89 -27.09
C CYS A 2 4.42 13.56 -27.41
N SER A 3 5.21 12.49 -27.42
CA SER A 3 4.74 11.11 -27.45
C SER A 3 3.96 10.81 -26.18
N GLN A 4 2.67 10.52 -26.31
CA GLN A 4 1.82 9.99 -25.27
C GLN A 4 2.31 8.57 -24.91
N ALA A 5 3.01 8.44 -23.80
CA ALA A 5 3.26 7.14 -23.20
C ALA A 5 1.94 6.66 -22.58
N ALA A 6 1.27 5.74 -23.25
CA ALA A 6 0.15 4.99 -22.67
C ALA A 6 0.69 4.21 -21.47
N ILE A 7 0.30 4.62 -20.25
CA ILE A 7 0.64 3.91 -19.02
C ILE A 7 -0.15 2.62 -19.01
N THR A 8 0.46 1.56 -19.48
CA THR A 8 -0.13 0.22 -19.46
C THR A 8 -0.06 -0.32 -18.04
N LEU A 9 -1.21 -0.52 -17.40
CA LEU A 9 -1.41 -1.06 -16.04
C LEU A 9 -0.74 -2.44 -15.78
N ARG A 10 -0.12 -3.05 -16.78
CA ARG A 10 0.50 -4.38 -16.71
C ARG A 10 1.94 -4.40 -16.19
N GLN A 11 2.57 -3.27 -15.87
CA GLN A 11 4.02 -3.17 -15.60
C GLN A 11 4.37 -3.02 -14.10
N TRP A 12 3.49 -3.50 -13.19
CA TRP A 12 3.77 -3.40 -11.76
C TRP A 12 4.75 -4.46 -11.27
N PHE A 13 4.65 -5.67 -11.79
CA PHE A 13 5.44 -6.81 -11.37
C PHE A 13 6.09 -7.43 -12.60
N VAL A 14 7.29 -6.95 -12.93
CA VAL A 14 8.19 -7.72 -13.79
C VAL A 14 8.84 -8.74 -12.86
N ASP A 15 8.59 -10.02 -13.10
CA ASP A 15 9.31 -11.09 -12.43
C ASP A 15 10.80 -10.83 -12.55
N VAL A 16 11.50 -10.67 -11.43
CA VAL A 16 12.94 -10.45 -11.44
C VAL A 16 13.60 -11.81 -11.58
N ILE A 17 14.28 -12.01 -12.68
CA ILE A 17 15.12 -13.20 -12.88
C ILE A 17 16.43 -12.95 -12.13
N ILE A 18 16.68 -13.69 -11.05
CA ILE A 18 17.95 -13.69 -10.35
C ILE A 18 18.77 -14.90 -10.80
N LEU A 19 20.01 -14.65 -11.22
CA LEU A 19 21.03 -15.68 -11.44
C LEU A 19 21.49 -16.20 -10.07
N THR A 20 21.10 -17.41 -9.72
CA THR A 20 21.65 -18.15 -8.61
C THR A 20 22.60 -19.20 -9.15
N GLY A 21 23.62 -19.62 -8.39
CA GLY A 21 24.66 -20.54 -8.85
C GLY A 21 24.23 -21.91 -9.39
N GLY A 22 22.95 -22.12 -9.69
CA GLY A 22 22.35 -23.34 -10.23
C GLY A 22 21.18 -23.11 -11.20
N GLY A 23 20.86 -21.87 -11.60
CA GLY A 23 19.74 -21.61 -12.54
C GLY A 23 19.08 -20.24 -12.36
N TYR A 24 18.09 -19.99 -13.20
CA TYR A 24 17.24 -18.79 -13.13
C TYR A 24 16.07 -19.04 -12.17
N GLN A 25 15.95 -18.22 -11.13
CA GLN A 25 14.79 -18.23 -10.25
C GLN A 25 13.89 -17.02 -10.55
N MET A 26 12.67 -17.28 -10.99
CA MET A 26 11.64 -16.25 -11.09
C MET A 26 11.15 -15.91 -9.69
N ILE A 27 11.28 -14.64 -9.30
CA ILE A 27 10.71 -14.16 -8.06
C ILE A 27 9.33 -13.59 -8.38
N ASP A 28 8.29 -14.24 -7.89
CA ASP A 28 6.93 -13.70 -7.88
C ASP A 28 6.88 -12.52 -6.90
N MET A 29 6.86 -11.31 -7.44
CA MET A 29 6.78 -10.07 -6.67
C MET A 29 5.51 -10.03 -5.80
N LYS A 30 4.39 -10.59 -6.30
CA LYS A 30 3.13 -10.64 -5.58
C LYS A 30 3.25 -11.39 -4.27
N SER A 31 3.96 -12.52 -4.24
CA SER A 31 4.17 -13.34 -3.04
C SER A 31 4.97 -12.62 -1.94
N ARG A 32 5.67 -11.54 -2.30
CA ARG A 32 6.49 -10.71 -1.39
C ARG A 32 5.91 -9.31 -1.20
N THR A 33 4.67 -9.08 -1.59
CA THR A 33 3.99 -7.79 -1.48
C THR A 33 2.87 -7.86 -0.45
N ALA A 34 2.83 -6.89 0.45
CA ALA A 34 1.72 -6.63 1.34
C ALA A 34 1.08 -5.28 1.00
N CYS A 35 -0.23 -5.17 1.16
CA CYS A 35 -0.95 -3.91 1.00
C CYS A 35 -1.62 -3.47 2.30
N PHE A 36 -2.06 -2.20 2.32
CA PHE A 36 -2.72 -1.60 3.46
C PHE A 36 -4.17 -1.22 3.14
N THR A 37 -5.02 -1.26 4.16
CA THR A 37 -6.35 -0.66 4.13
C THR A 37 -6.82 -0.35 5.54
N GLY A 38 -7.42 0.82 5.76
CA GLY A 38 -7.91 1.20 7.07
C GLY A 38 -8.84 2.40 7.02
N HIS A 39 -9.24 2.86 8.20
CA HIS A 39 -10.10 4.03 8.33
C HIS A 39 -9.32 5.32 8.07
N ARG A 40 -10.02 6.33 7.52
CA ARG A 40 -9.45 7.66 7.29
C ARG A 40 -9.30 8.46 8.57
N GLU A 41 -10.16 8.19 9.53
CA GLU A 41 -10.14 8.80 10.85
C GLU A 41 -9.64 7.74 11.84
N LEU A 42 -8.56 8.03 12.52
CA LEU A 42 -8.00 7.18 13.56
C LEU A 42 -8.21 7.87 14.92
N PRO A 43 -8.48 7.11 15.99
CA PRO A 43 -8.53 7.70 17.32
C PRO A 43 -7.16 8.30 17.69
N THR A 44 -7.15 9.57 18.05
CA THR A 44 -5.89 10.30 18.32
C THR A 44 -5.15 9.71 19.51
N ASP A 45 -5.89 9.31 20.53
CA ASP A 45 -5.32 8.76 21.77
C ASP A 45 -4.68 7.39 21.56
N ASP A 46 -5.17 6.63 20.56
CA ASP A 46 -4.71 5.27 20.26
C ASP A 46 -3.60 5.24 19.17
N LEU A 47 -3.26 6.39 18.57
CA LEU A 47 -2.26 6.45 17.50
C LEU A 47 -0.92 5.79 17.83
N PRO A 48 -0.35 5.97 19.05
CA PRO A 48 0.91 5.31 19.42
C PRO A 48 0.79 3.78 19.43
N GLU A 49 -0.33 3.25 19.92
CA GLU A 49 -0.60 1.81 20.00
C GLU A 49 -0.86 1.24 18.61
N ILE A 50 -1.69 1.90 17.79
CA ILE A 50 -1.93 1.54 16.39
C ILE A 50 -0.61 1.51 15.61
N SER A 51 0.25 2.54 15.78
CA SER A 51 1.56 2.61 15.13
C SER A 51 2.47 1.46 15.55
N LYS A 52 2.47 1.08 16.83
CA LYS A 52 3.24 -0.04 17.35
C LYS A 52 2.77 -1.37 16.79
N HIS A 53 1.46 -1.66 16.85
CA HIS A 53 0.90 -2.91 16.30
C HIS A 53 1.17 -3.02 14.80
N LEU A 54 1.10 -1.89 14.07
CA LEU A 54 1.44 -1.85 12.65
C LEU A 54 2.92 -2.15 12.41
N GLU A 55 3.81 -1.58 13.20
CA GLU A 55 5.26 -1.84 13.12
C GLU A 55 5.58 -3.31 13.40
N ASP A 56 4.99 -3.90 14.43
CA ASP A 56 5.17 -5.31 14.80
C ASP A 56 4.68 -6.25 13.66
N ALA A 57 3.52 -5.96 13.07
CA ALA A 57 3.00 -6.70 11.92
C ALA A 57 3.91 -6.58 10.68
N LEU A 58 4.45 -5.39 10.42
CA LEU A 58 5.40 -5.15 9.33
C LEU A 58 6.69 -5.92 9.53
N ILE A 59 7.29 -5.87 10.73
CA ILE A 59 8.53 -6.60 11.05
C ILE A 59 8.31 -8.09 10.84
N THR A 60 7.18 -8.64 11.32
CA THR A 60 6.82 -10.05 11.12
C THR A 60 6.79 -10.41 9.64
N LEU A 61 6.16 -9.59 8.78
CA LEU A 61 6.13 -9.85 7.34
C LEU A 61 7.52 -9.69 6.69
N ILE A 62 8.33 -8.71 7.12
CA ILE A 62 9.70 -8.51 6.63
C ILE A 62 10.55 -9.76 6.91
N GLU A 63 10.44 -10.34 8.10
CA GLU A 63 11.12 -11.57 8.50
C GLU A 63 10.64 -12.79 7.69
N GLN A 64 9.36 -12.82 7.31
CA GLN A 64 8.78 -13.82 6.40
C GLN A 64 9.22 -13.64 4.93
N GLY A 65 9.98 -12.59 4.61
CA GLY A 65 10.52 -12.36 3.27
C GLY A 65 9.75 -11.35 2.43
N TYR A 66 8.77 -10.65 2.97
CA TYR A 66 8.11 -9.54 2.29
C TYR A 66 9.09 -8.39 2.06
N ARG A 67 8.97 -7.73 0.91
CA ARG A 67 9.88 -6.65 0.49
C ARG A 67 9.15 -5.43 -0.03
N TYR A 68 7.92 -5.58 -0.46
CA TYR A 68 7.14 -4.52 -1.10
C TYR A 68 5.88 -4.23 -0.29
N PHE A 69 5.66 -2.95 0.03
CA PHE A 69 4.55 -2.50 0.85
C PHE A 69 3.75 -1.45 0.10
N GLY A 70 2.53 -1.81 -0.27
CA GLY A 70 1.65 -1.01 -1.13
C GLY A 70 0.65 -0.18 -0.34
N ALA A 71 0.77 1.14 -0.38
CA ALA A 71 -0.17 2.08 0.24
C ALA A 71 -0.99 2.84 -0.81
N GLY A 72 -2.21 3.18 -0.44
CA GLY A 72 -3.12 3.89 -1.34
C GLY A 72 -3.05 5.41 -1.26
N GLY A 73 -2.26 5.95 -0.33
CA GLY A 73 -2.10 7.38 -0.13
C GLY A 73 -3.37 8.09 0.33
N ALA A 74 -4.32 7.41 0.99
CA ALA A 74 -5.45 8.05 1.63
C ALA A 74 -5.07 8.58 3.01
N LEU A 75 -5.86 9.52 3.54
CA LEU A 75 -5.71 10.01 4.91
C LEU A 75 -5.89 8.88 5.93
N GLY A 76 -5.37 9.10 7.13
CA GLY A 76 -5.50 8.19 8.27
C GLY A 76 -4.57 6.98 8.14
N PHE A 77 -5.12 5.77 8.11
CA PHE A 77 -4.32 4.54 8.18
C PHE A 77 -3.32 4.36 7.04
N ASP A 78 -3.68 4.72 5.80
CA ASP A 78 -2.75 4.63 4.65
C ASP A 78 -1.54 5.56 4.84
N THR A 79 -1.76 6.79 5.35
CA THR A 79 -0.70 7.75 5.67
C THR A 79 0.20 7.21 6.79
N LEU A 80 -0.39 6.74 7.90
CA LEU A 80 0.36 6.14 9.00
C LEU A 80 1.20 4.95 8.53
N ALA A 81 0.60 4.05 7.72
CA ALA A 81 1.30 2.88 7.20
C ALA A 81 2.49 3.25 6.32
N ALA A 82 2.33 4.23 5.43
CA ALA A 82 3.43 4.71 4.60
C ALA A 82 4.57 5.30 5.45
N GLN A 83 4.24 6.10 6.47
CA GLN A 83 5.24 6.69 7.38
C GLN A 83 5.99 5.62 8.18
N VAL A 84 5.29 4.57 8.67
CA VAL A 84 5.94 3.46 9.38
C VAL A 84 6.87 2.69 8.46
N VAL A 85 6.47 2.41 7.21
CA VAL A 85 7.34 1.75 6.23
C VAL A 85 8.59 2.60 5.96
N LEU A 86 8.44 3.91 5.76
CA LEU A 86 9.58 4.81 5.51
C LEU A 86 10.57 4.82 6.69
N ARG A 87 10.09 4.83 7.92
CA ARG A 87 10.98 4.70 9.11
C ARG A 87 11.69 3.34 9.13
N LEU A 88 10.97 2.26 8.80
CA LEU A 88 11.55 0.92 8.81
C LEU A 88 12.61 0.70 7.70
N ILE A 89 12.59 1.47 6.60
CA ILE A 89 13.64 1.39 5.54
C ILE A 89 15.03 1.67 6.12
N GLU A 90 15.17 2.53 7.13
CA GLU A 90 16.45 2.80 7.77
C GLU A 90 17.06 1.54 8.41
N ARG A 91 16.21 0.70 9.02
CA ARG A 91 16.61 -0.56 9.67
C ARG A 91 16.59 -1.75 8.69
N TYR A 92 15.71 -1.72 7.70
CA TYR A 92 15.50 -2.78 6.70
C TYR A 92 15.64 -2.22 5.28
N PRO A 93 16.87 -1.92 4.81
CA PRO A 93 17.09 -1.21 3.54
C PRO A 93 16.66 -2.00 2.28
N GLN A 94 16.29 -3.26 2.46
CA GLN A 94 15.76 -4.10 1.38
C GLN A 94 14.26 -3.94 1.11
N ILE A 95 13.49 -3.26 1.98
CA ILE A 95 12.06 -3.04 1.75
C ILE A 95 11.80 -1.81 0.88
N ARG A 96 10.64 -1.75 0.26
CA ARG A 96 10.22 -0.68 -0.66
C ARG A 96 8.80 -0.25 -0.38
N LEU A 97 8.58 1.07 -0.40
CA LEU A 97 7.25 1.67 -0.36
C LEU A 97 6.73 1.91 -1.77
N LEU A 98 5.59 1.34 -2.09
CA LEU A 98 4.90 1.51 -3.37
C LEU A 98 3.60 2.30 -3.14
N LEU A 99 3.43 3.43 -3.80
CA LEU A 99 2.18 4.17 -3.77
C LEU A 99 1.32 3.85 -4.99
N VAL A 100 0.10 3.40 -4.71
CA VAL A 100 -0.94 3.22 -5.73
C VAL A 100 -2.02 4.25 -5.49
N LEU A 101 -2.07 5.24 -6.33
CA LEU A 101 -2.93 6.39 -6.17
C LEU A 101 -4.16 6.28 -7.10
N PRO A 102 -5.36 6.68 -6.64
CA PRO A 102 -6.58 6.53 -7.43
C PRO A 102 -6.62 7.46 -8.63
N CYS A 103 -6.09 8.69 -8.50
CA CYS A 103 -6.09 9.72 -9.53
C CYS A 103 -5.11 10.85 -9.19
N LEU A 104 -4.80 11.71 -10.18
CA LEU A 104 -3.86 12.82 -10.02
C LEU A 104 -4.33 13.89 -9.03
N ASN A 105 -5.64 14.09 -8.88
CA ASN A 105 -6.24 15.12 -8.03
C ASN A 105 -6.86 14.57 -6.74
N GLN A 106 -6.26 13.51 -6.18
CA GLN A 106 -6.74 12.86 -4.96
C GLN A 106 -6.83 13.82 -3.77
N THR A 107 -5.91 14.76 -3.65
CA THR A 107 -5.79 15.69 -2.52
C THR A 107 -6.72 16.89 -2.58
N ARG A 108 -7.58 16.96 -3.61
CA ARG A 108 -8.51 18.09 -3.75
C ARG A 108 -9.41 18.23 -2.52
N GLY A 109 -9.33 19.39 -1.87
CA GLY A 109 -10.14 19.72 -0.69
C GLY A 109 -9.57 19.18 0.63
N TRP A 110 -8.33 18.67 0.64
CA TRP A 110 -7.64 18.32 1.87
C TRP A 110 -7.06 19.57 2.55
N PRO A 111 -6.88 19.56 3.88
CA PRO A 111 -6.07 20.54 4.59
C PRO A 111 -4.64 20.59 4.05
N GLN A 112 -4.00 21.77 4.12
CA GLN A 112 -2.64 21.95 3.59
C GLN A 112 -1.61 21.03 4.27
N GLU A 113 -1.71 20.85 5.58
CA GLU A 113 -0.84 19.98 6.36
C GLU A 113 -0.89 18.51 5.85
N ASP A 114 -2.09 18.03 5.54
CA ASP A 114 -2.27 16.69 4.97
C ASP A 114 -1.71 16.59 3.56
N ILE A 115 -1.82 17.65 2.77
CA ILE A 115 -1.25 17.72 1.42
C ILE A 115 0.28 17.67 1.51
N ASP A 116 0.88 18.44 2.41
CA ASP A 116 2.33 18.50 2.61
C ASP A 116 2.87 17.11 3.02
N THR A 117 2.22 16.45 3.97
CA THR A 117 2.53 15.07 4.39
C THR A 117 2.42 14.08 3.21
N TYR A 118 1.34 14.18 2.43
CA TYR A 118 1.13 13.32 1.27
C TYR A 118 2.22 13.52 0.20
N GLU A 119 2.59 14.76 -0.13
CA GLU A 119 3.64 15.04 -1.11
C GLU A 119 5.03 14.62 -0.60
N GLU A 120 5.29 14.72 0.70
CA GLU A 120 6.52 14.20 1.28
C GLU A 120 6.61 12.67 1.15
N ILE A 121 5.57 11.93 1.55
CA ILE A 121 5.50 10.48 1.39
C ILE A 121 5.67 10.09 -0.08
N LYS A 122 5.01 10.80 -0.99
CA LYS A 122 5.09 10.56 -2.43
C LYS A 122 6.50 10.76 -2.98
N ARG A 123 7.24 11.74 -2.47
CA ARG A 123 8.64 12.01 -2.85
C ARG A 123 9.60 10.92 -2.34
N CYS A 124 9.30 10.34 -1.15
CA CYS A 124 10.12 9.30 -0.53
C CYS A 124 9.79 7.88 -1.00
N ALA A 125 8.66 7.68 -1.68
CA ALA A 125 8.24 6.38 -2.16
C ALA A 125 9.12 5.88 -3.32
N ASP A 126 9.44 4.58 -3.32
CA ASP A 126 10.25 3.94 -4.38
C ASP A 126 9.51 3.94 -5.74
N LYS A 127 8.19 3.86 -5.71
CA LYS A 127 7.36 3.90 -6.92
C LYS A 127 6.00 4.53 -6.65
N VAL A 128 5.56 5.36 -7.59
CA VAL A 128 4.22 5.97 -7.59
C VAL A 128 3.49 5.59 -8.86
N THR A 129 2.29 5.04 -8.73
CA THR A 129 1.43 4.68 -9.87
C THR A 129 0.02 5.20 -9.66
N TYR A 130 -0.59 5.70 -10.73
CA TYR A 130 -1.96 6.16 -10.74
C TYR A 130 -2.85 5.14 -11.46
N THR A 131 -3.98 4.75 -10.84
CA THR A 131 -4.93 3.83 -11.47
C THR A 131 -5.89 4.53 -12.43
N SER A 132 -5.93 5.86 -12.39
CA SER A 132 -6.73 6.71 -13.29
C SER A 132 -6.12 8.12 -13.36
N GLU A 133 -6.34 8.82 -14.47
CA GLU A 133 -5.89 10.22 -14.60
C GLU A 133 -6.78 11.16 -13.78
N ARG A 134 -8.10 10.95 -13.83
CA ARG A 134 -9.09 11.81 -13.19
C ARG A 134 -9.94 11.06 -12.19
N TYR A 135 -10.48 11.79 -11.24
CA TYR A 135 -11.46 11.25 -10.30
C TYR A 135 -12.74 10.81 -11.04
N PHE A 136 -13.24 9.63 -10.69
CA PHE A 136 -14.56 9.15 -11.03
C PHE A 136 -15.14 8.32 -9.88
N ARG A 137 -16.47 8.17 -9.85
CA ARG A 137 -17.13 7.36 -8.83
C ARG A 137 -16.66 5.91 -8.90
N GLY A 138 -15.97 5.44 -7.85
CA GLY A 138 -15.40 4.09 -7.79
C GLY A 138 -13.88 4.01 -8.04
N CYS A 139 -13.20 5.14 -8.33
CA CYS A 139 -11.74 5.13 -8.52
C CYS A 139 -10.98 4.61 -7.28
N MET A 140 -11.49 4.90 -6.07
CA MET A 140 -10.90 4.38 -4.83
C MET A 140 -11.03 2.86 -4.72
N GLN A 141 -12.20 2.29 -5.09
CA GLN A 141 -12.38 0.84 -5.12
C GLN A 141 -11.51 0.18 -6.19
N LYS A 142 -11.37 0.81 -7.37
CA LYS A 142 -10.45 0.33 -8.41
C LYS A 142 -9.02 0.25 -7.89
N ARG A 143 -8.55 1.29 -7.22
CA ARG A 143 -7.22 1.34 -6.59
C ARG A 143 -7.07 0.26 -5.52
N ASN A 144 -8.04 0.11 -4.61
CA ASN A 144 -7.98 -0.88 -3.55
C ASN A 144 -7.94 -2.31 -4.09
N ARG A 145 -8.72 -2.63 -5.12
CA ARG A 145 -8.63 -3.94 -5.80
C ARG A 145 -7.26 -4.14 -6.43
N HIS A 146 -6.73 -3.13 -7.12
CA HIS A 146 -5.40 -3.21 -7.70
C HIS A 146 -4.32 -3.53 -6.64
N LEU A 147 -4.38 -2.91 -5.47
CA LEU A 147 -3.49 -3.23 -4.35
C LEU A 147 -3.65 -4.69 -3.90
N ALA A 148 -4.88 -5.16 -3.67
CA ALA A 148 -5.14 -6.53 -3.24
C ALA A 148 -4.76 -7.56 -4.31
N ASP A 149 -5.08 -7.30 -5.60
CA ASP A 149 -4.76 -8.21 -6.71
C ASP A 149 -3.26 -8.46 -6.87
N ASN A 150 -2.44 -7.49 -6.45
CA ASN A 150 -0.98 -7.53 -6.55
C ASN A 150 -0.26 -7.78 -5.21
N SER A 151 -0.98 -8.29 -4.22
CA SER A 151 -0.44 -8.59 -2.89
C SER A 151 -0.78 -10.02 -2.48
N SER A 152 -0.02 -10.56 -1.53
CA SER A 152 -0.31 -11.84 -0.86
C SER A 152 -0.70 -11.65 0.60
N ALA A 153 -0.45 -10.47 1.18
CA ALA A 153 -0.90 -10.08 2.51
C ALA A 153 -1.59 -8.71 2.50
N CYS A 154 -2.46 -8.50 3.47
CA CYS A 154 -3.15 -7.22 3.71
C CYS A 154 -3.13 -6.91 5.21
N ILE A 155 -2.40 -5.87 5.60
CA ILE A 155 -2.48 -5.32 6.95
C ILE A 155 -3.63 -4.31 6.98
N CYS A 156 -4.57 -4.47 7.89
CA CYS A 156 -5.70 -3.57 7.98
C CYS A 156 -5.96 -3.07 9.41
N TYR A 157 -6.55 -1.88 9.49
CA TYR A 157 -7.17 -1.37 10.72
C TYR A 157 -8.68 -1.30 10.49
N LEU A 158 -9.38 -2.35 10.92
CA LEU A 158 -10.82 -2.54 10.69
C LEU A 158 -11.55 -2.67 12.03
N THR A 159 -12.27 -1.62 12.42
CA THR A 159 -13.09 -1.56 13.64
C THR A 159 -14.60 -1.57 13.35
N LYS A 160 -14.99 -1.36 12.08
CA LYS A 160 -16.42 -1.27 11.67
C LYS A 160 -16.73 -2.33 10.61
N PRO A 161 -17.85 -3.06 10.73
CA PRO A 161 -18.21 -4.16 9.81
C PRO A 161 -18.66 -3.68 8.42
N THR A 162 -18.76 -2.36 8.20
CA THR A 162 -19.24 -1.75 6.96
C THR A 162 -18.30 -0.66 6.46
N GLY A 163 -18.51 -0.21 5.21
CA GLY A 163 -17.74 0.87 4.59
C GLY A 163 -16.60 0.38 3.68
N GLY A 164 -15.78 1.32 3.23
CA GLY A 164 -14.72 1.07 2.24
C GLY A 164 -13.64 0.11 2.73
N THR A 165 -13.24 0.22 4.00
CA THR A 165 -12.25 -0.67 4.63
C THR A 165 -12.78 -2.10 4.71
N ALA A 166 -14.00 -2.30 5.23
CA ALA A 166 -14.64 -3.61 5.32
C ALA A 166 -14.81 -4.26 3.93
N TYR A 167 -15.20 -3.47 2.92
CA TYR A 167 -15.26 -3.95 1.53
C TYR A 167 -13.90 -4.44 1.05
N THR A 168 -12.84 -3.67 1.28
CA THR A 168 -11.48 -4.01 0.81
C THR A 168 -10.95 -5.26 1.53
N VAL A 169 -11.15 -5.36 2.84
CA VAL A 169 -10.79 -6.56 3.63
C VAL A 169 -11.53 -7.80 3.14
N SER A 170 -12.85 -7.68 2.89
CA SER A 170 -13.64 -8.78 2.33
C SER A 170 -13.13 -9.19 0.93
N TYR A 171 -12.75 -8.22 0.11
CA TYR A 171 -12.15 -8.50 -1.20
C TYR A 171 -10.79 -9.21 -1.07
N ALA A 172 -9.91 -8.72 -0.20
CA ALA A 172 -8.59 -9.33 0.05
C ALA A 172 -8.74 -10.80 0.50
N ARG A 173 -9.66 -11.08 1.43
CA ARG A 173 -9.96 -12.46 1.87
C ARG A 173 -10.42 -13.36 0.72
N ARG A 174 -11.31 -12.87 -0.17
CA ARG A 174 -11.74 -13.63 -1.36
C ARG A 174 -10.63 -13.88 -2.36
N CYS A 175 -9.65 -12.98 -2.45
CA CYS A 175 -8.46 -13.15 -3.28
C CYS A 175 -7.40 -14.06 -2.64
N GLY A 176 -7.64 -14.59 -1.43
CA GLY A 176 -6.75 -15.50 -0.73
C GLY A 176 -5.56 -14.82 -0.02
N LEU A 177 -5.64 -13.50 0.23
CA LEU A 177 -4.60 -12.81 0.97
C LEU A 177 -4.61 -13.21 2.45
N GLN A 178 -3.41 -13.29 3.04
CA GLN A 178 -3.27 -13.28 4.49
C GLN A 178 -3.73 -11.90 5.02
N VAL A 179 -4.84 -11.86 5.74
CA VAL A 179 -5.36 -10.62 6.33
C VAL A 179 -4.94 -10.53 7.79
N ILE A 180 -4.25 -9.45 8.15
CA ILE A 180 -3.80 -9.13 9.50
C ILE A 180 -4.56 -7.88 9.95
N ASN A 181 -5.53 -8.03 10.86
CA ASN A 181 -6.25 -6.91 11.44
C ASN A 181 -5.55 -6.48 12.73
N ILE A 182 -4.97 -5.29 12.75
CA ILE A 182 -4.24 -4.76 13.91
C ILE A 182 -5.12 -4.02 14.92
N ALA A 183 -6.43 -4.00 14.70
CA ALA A 183 -7.43 -3.47 15.64
C ALA A 183 -7.95 -4.53 16.64
N GLU A 184 -7.44 -5.76 16.55
CA GLU A 184 -7.82 -6.91 17.39
C GLU A 184 -6.75 -7.19 18.42
#